data_7344c0df59e761eb5c53791fcd3c81ea
#
_entry.id   7344c0df59e761eb5c53791fcd3c81ea
#
_cell.length_a   1.000
_cell.length_b   1.000
_cell.length_c   1.000
_cell.angle_alpha   90.00
_cell.angle_beta   90.00
_cell.angle_gamma   90.00
#
_symmetry.space_group_name_H-M   'P 1'
#
loop_
_entity.id
_entity.type
_entity.pdbx_description
1 polymer ?
#
loop_
_entity_poly.entity_id
_entity_poly.type
_entity_poly.pdbx_seq_one_letter_code
_entity_poly.pdbx_strand_id
1 'polypeptide(L)'
;MVNQLLVTLVNSVLGTGKQTARGNIAYTCPHCKHHKPKLEVNFTENKQGNNPWHCWVCDKKGKNILYLLKAAGASPDKIAEAKTYVKDVTYITDNNTPKYFLKLPEEFIPLKEVNKSDIMARHALAYLSARNIDKKDILKYNIGYCKEGL
;
A
#
# COMPACT_ATOMS: atom_id res chain seq x y z
N MET A 1 25.43 2.98 -9.08
CA MET A 1 25.92 4.34 -8.74
C MET A 1 24.72 5.19 -8.30
N VAL A 2 24.92 6.24 -7.48
CA VAL A 2 23.84 7.17 -7.10
C VAL A 2 23.62 8.14 -8.25
N ASN A 3 22.37 8.31 -8.67
CA ASN A 3 22.01 9.27 -9.73
C ASN A 3 21.98 10.70 -9.15
N GLN A 4 23.09 11.43 -9.32
CA GLN A 4 23.27 12.76 -8.73
C GLN A 4 22.31 13.82 -9.30
N LEU A 5 21.94 13.70 -10.59
CA LEU A 5 20.98 14.61 -11.22
C LEU A 5 19.59 14.46 -10.59
N LEU A 6 19.15 13.21 -10.36
CA LEU A 6 17.89 12.95 -9.69
C LEU A 6 17.92 13.47 -8.24
N VAL A 7 19.04 13.32 -7.51
CA VAL A 7 19.18 13.87 -6.15
C VAL A 7 19.02 15.39 -6.18
N THR A 8 19.68 16.08 -7.10
CA THR A 8 19.59 17.55 -7.24
C THR A 8 18.16 17.98 -7.52
N LEU A 9 17.46 17.30 -8.43
CA LEU A 9 16.06 17.58 -8.73
C LEU A 9 15.16 17.37 -7.52
N VAL A 10 15.33 16.27 -6.80
CA VAL A 10 14.53 15.99 -5.58
C VAL A 10 14.81 17.02 -4.49
N ASN A 11 16.07 17.44 -4.32
CA ASN A 11 16.43 18.52 -3.40
C ASN A 11 15.74 19.84 -3.75
N SER A 12 15.53 20.13 -5.03
CA SER A 12 14.83 21.34 -5.48
C SER A 12 13.33 21.34 -5.17
N VAL A 13 12.76 20.17 -4.83
CA VAL A 13 11.34 20.00 -4.51
C VAL A 13 11.11 19.79 -3.00
N LEU A 14 11.91 18.92 -2.37
CA LEU A 14 11.76 18.53 -0.96
C LEU A 14 12.66 19.32 -0.01
N GLY A 15 13.53 20.18 -0.54
CA GLY A 15 14.61 20.82 0.22
C GLY A 15 15.83 19.92 0.36
N THR A 16 16.90 20.45 0.93
CA THR A 16 18.17 19.70 1.09
C THR A 16 18.00 18.55 2.06
N GLY A 17 18.23 17.32 1.59
CA GLY A 17 18.17 16.12 2.40
C GLY A 17 19.46 15.89 3.21
N LYS A 18 19.37 15.01 4.22
CA LYS A 18 20.52 14.56 5.04
C LYS A 18 20.87 13.13 4.69
N GLN A 19 22.15 12.87 4.42
CA GLN A 19 22.62 11.52 4.18
C GLN A 19 22.48 10.66 5.45
N THR A 20 21.99 9.43 5.28
CA THR A 20 21.87 8.45 6.36
C THR A 20 23.06 7.49 6.34
N ALA A 21 23.33 6.82 7.47
CA ALA A 21 24.38 5.81 7.57
C ALA A 21 24.23 4.63 6.59
N ARG A 22 23.00 4.42 6.08
CA ARG A 22 22.68 3.37 5.09
C ARG A 22 22.86 3.82 3.64
N GLY A 23 23.36 5.04 3.39
CA GLY A 23 23.52 5.60 2.06
C GLY A 23 22.25 6.17 1.43
N ASN A 24 21.11 6.15 2.14
CA ASN A 24 19.89 6.85 1.72
C ASN A 24 19.98 8.34 2.01
N ILE A 25 19.06 9.13 1.45
CA ILE A 25 18.90 10.55 1.79
C ILE A 25 17.56 10.73 2.51
N ALA A 26 17.59 11.38 3.67
CA ALA A 26 16.43 11.66 4.49
C ALA A 26 15.90 13.08 4.27
N TYR A 27 14.59 13.21 4.06
CA TYR A 27 13.87 14.45 3.80
C TYR A 27 12.73 14.66 4.81
N THR A 28 12.19 15.87 4.86
CA THR A 28 10.91 16.14 5.49
C THR A 28 9.79 15.54 4.66
N CYS A 29 8.92 14.76 5.29
CA CYS A 29 7.84 14.07 4.59
C CYS A 29 6.75 15.06 4.16
N PRO A 30 6.36 15.11 2.85
CA PRO A 30 5.30 16.01 2.39
C PRO A 30 3.91 15.62 2.91
N HIS A 31 3.72 14.38 3.34
CA HIS A 31 2.44 13.89 3.84
C HIS A 31 2.19 14.23 5.31
N CYS A 32 3.13 13.90 6.20
CA CYS A 32 2.94 14.14 7.64
C CYS A 32 3.62 15.42 8.14
N LYS A 33 4.47 16.05 7.34
CA LYS A 33 5.19 17.29 7.65
C LYS A 33 5.91 17.26 9.00
N HIS A 34 6.37 16.06 9.41
CA HIS A 34 7.07 15.90 10.66
C HIS A 34 8.35 16.75 10.68
N HIS A 35 8.62 17.43 11.80
CA HIS A 35 9.73 18.40 11.95
C HIS A 35 11.13 17.81 11.73
N LYS A 36 11.32 16.50 11.95
CA LYS A 36 12.58 15.80 11.63
C LYS A 36 12.50 15.11 10.27
N PRO A 37 13.62 15.07 9.51
CA PRO A 37 13.68 14.36 8.24
C PRO A 37 13.60 12.85 8.49
N LYS A 38 12.43 12.26 8.29
CA LYS A 38 12.13 10.83 8.51
C LYS A 38 11.64 10.11 7.25
N LEU A 39 11.59 10.81 6.13
CA LEU A 39 11.34 10.24 4.83
C LEU A 39 12.67 9.86 4.18
N GLU A 40 13.00 8.60 4.14
CA GLU A 40 14.21 8.10 3.48
C GLU A 40 13.93 7.75 2.03
N VAL A 41 14.82 8.18 1.14
CA VAL A 41 14.79 7.88 -0.29
C VAL A 41 16.10 7.20 -0.68
N ASN A 42 16.00 6.10 -1.42
CA ASN A 42 17.14 5.41 -1.98
C ASN A 42 17.36 5.85 -3.42
N PHE A 43 18.50 6.46 -3.69
CA PHE A 43 18.90 6.90 -5.04
C PHE A 43 19.89 5.95 -5.71
N THR A 44 20.23 4.84 -5.07
CA THR A 44 21.14 3.85 -5.66
C THR A 44 20.43 3.15 -6.81
N GLU A 45 21.03 3.18 -7.98
CA GLU A 45 20.53 2.46 -9.14
C GLU A 45 20.49 0.95 -8.83
N ASN A 46 19.29 0.39 -8.93
CA ASN A 46 19.09 -1.04 -8.87
C ASN A 46 18.75 -1.59 -10.27
N LYS A 47 18.80 -2.91 -10.44
CA LYS A 47 18.49 -3.57 -11.72
C LYS A 47 17.07 -3.26 -12.22
N GLN A 48 16.18 -2.85 -11.34
CA GLN A 48 14.76 -2.58 -11.62
C GLN A 48 14.47 -1.08 -11.86
N GLY A 49 15.47 -0.21 -11.76
CA GLY A 49 15.31 1.24 -11.94
C GLY A 49 14.43 1.93 -10.88
N ASN A 50 14.18 1.27 -9.76
CA ASN A 50 13.32 1.79 -8.70
C ASN A 50 14.10 2.69 -7.74
N ASN A 51 13.46 3.79 -7.32
CA ASN A 51 13.92 4.66 -6.25
C ASN A 51 12.94 4.53 -5.06
N PRO A 52 13.06 3.47 -4.24
CA PRO A 52 12.14 3.25 -3.15
C PRO A 52 12.29 4.33 -2.07
N TRP A 53 11.18 4.68 -1.47
CA TRP A 53 11.14 5.64 -0.39
C TRP A 53 10.17 5.19 0.71
N HIS A 54 10.46 5.60 1.95
CA HIS A 54 9.65 5.27 3.11
C HIS A 54 9.73 6.36 4.17
N CYS A 55 8.58 6.75 4.72
CA CYS A 55 8.52 7.65 5.86
C CYS A 55 8.32 6.84 7.15
N TRP A 56 9.28 6.90 8.05
CA TRP A 56 9.27 6.19 9.35
C TRP A 56 8.29 6.74 10.37
N VAL A 57 7.56 7.82 10.07
CA VAL A 57 6.56 8.41 10.98
C VAL A 57 5.15 8.06 10.56
N CYS A 58 4.79 8.25 9.28
CA CYS A 58 3.44 7.99 8.79
C CYS A 58 3.30 6.68 8.00
N ASP A 59 4.35 5.89 7.92
CA ASP A 59 4.48 4.61 7.23
C ASP A 59 4.14 4.66 5.71
N LYS A 60 4.00 5.86 5.14
CA LYS A 60 3.83 5.99 3.68
C LYS A 60 5.11 5.61 2.97
N LYS A 61 4.98 4.79 1.96
CA LYS A 61 6.08 4.22 1.18
C LYS A 61 5.72 4.06 -0.28
N GLY A 62 6.71 3.95 -1.12
CA GLY A 62 6.53 3.71 -2.55
C GLY A 62 7.81 3.25 -3.22
N LYS A 63 7.68 2.63 -4.37
CA LYS A 63 8.81 2.14 -5.18
C LYS A 63 9.30 3.18 -6.19
N ASN A 64 8.49 4.19 -6.48
CA ASN A 64 8.77 5.17 -7.52
C ASN A 64 8.79 6.60 -6.96
N ILE A 65 9.89 7.29 -7.23
CA ILE A 65 10.11 8.67 -6.78
C ILE A 65 9.10 9.66 -7.39
N LEU A 66 8.58 9.39 -8.60
CA LEU A 66 7.64 10.27 -9.27
C LEU A 66 6.35 10.47 -8.47
N TYR A 67 5.89 9.45 -7.75
CA TYR A 67 4.74 9.58 -6.85
C TYR A 67 5.03 10.52 -5.68
N LEU A 68 6.25 10.42 -5.13
CA LEU A 68 6.68 11.29 -4.05
C LEU A 68 6.76 12.74 -4.51
N LEU A 69 7.33 12.99 -5.70
CA LEU A 69 7.41 14.32 -6.28
C LEU A 69 6.04 14.95 -6.55
N LYS A 70 5.09 14.14 -7.08
CA LYS A 70 3.69 14.58 -7.24
C LYS A 70 3.04 14.94 -5.90
N ALA A 71 3.22 14.10 -4.89
CA ALA A 71 2.69 14.34 -3.54
C ALA A 71 3.32 15.57 -2.87
N ALA A 72 4.55 15.92 -3.23
CA ALA A 72 5.24 17.12 -2.78
C ALA A 72 4.85 18.39 -3.54
N GLY A 73 3.98 18.29 -4.57
CA GLY A 73 3.56 19.43 -5.39
C GLY A 73 4.58 19.89 -6.42
N ALA A 74 5.44 18.99 -6.91
CA ALA A 74 6.39 19.31 -7.99
C ALA A 74 5.65 19.75 -9.25
N SER A 75 6.20 20.76 -9.95
CA SER A 75 5.64 21.24 -11.23
C SER A 75 5.68 20.15 -12.31
N PRO A 76 4.82 20.21 -13.33
CA PRO A 76 4.81 19.27 -14.44
C PRO A 76 6.17 19.13 -15.12
N ASP A 77 6.90 20.25 -15.27
CA ASP A 77 8.23 20.26 -15.90
C ASP A 77 9.25 19.46 -15.09
N LYS A 78 9.28 19.64 -13.77
CA LYS A 78 10.15 18.85 -12.87
C LYS A 78 9.80 17.37 -12.88
N ILE A 79 8.51 17.04 -13.01
CA ILE A 79 8.07 15.64 -13.13
C ILE A 79 8.51 15.07 -14.49
N ALA A 80 8.42 15.83 -15.57
CA ALA A 80 8.90 15.44 -16.89
C ALA A 80 10.42 15.23 -16.89
N GLU A 81 11.16 16.14 -16.29
CA GLU A 81 12.61 16.03 -16.10
C GLU A 81 12.97 14.78 -15.27
N ALA A 82 12.28 14.55 -14.15
CA ALA A 82 12.52 13.37 -13.30
C ALA A 82 12.31 12.05 -14.06
N LYS A 83 11.36 11.99 -15.00
CA LYS A 83 11.13 10.80 -15.85
C LYS A 83 12.35 10.46 -16.70
N THR A 84 13.16 11.42 -17.11
CA THR A 84 14.37 11.14 -17.92
C THR A 84 15.47 10.49 -17.10
N TYR A 85 15.47 10.68 -15.79
CA TYR A 85 16.46 10.09 -14.86
C TYR A 85 16.03 8.77 -14.25
N VAL A 86 14.74 8.47 -14.26
CA VAL A 86 14.19 7.20 -13.79
C VAL A 86 14.01 6.32 -15.03
N LYS A 87 14.70 5.17 -15.08
CA LYS A 87 14.43 4.19 -16.13
C LYS A 87 12.93 3.91 -16.14
N ASP A 88 12.32 3.86 -17.31
CA ASP A 88 10.91 3.54 -17.48
C ASP A 88 10.61 2.25 -16.71
N VAL A 89 10.18 2.44 -15.48
CA VAL A 89 9.41 1.40 -14.81
C VAL A 89 8.11 1.40 -15.59
N THR A 90 8.04 0.53 -16.59
CA THR A 90 6.75 0.12 -17.13
C THR A 90 5.90 -0.10 -15.91
N TYR A 91 4.91 0.77 -15.71
CA TYR A 91 3.90 0.56 -14.71
C TYR A 91 3.25 -0.77 -15.11
N ILE A 92 3.78 -1.86 -14.57
CA ILE A 92 2.90 -2.95 -14.27
C ILE A 92 1.96 -2.30 -13.25
N THR A 93 0.91 -1.64 -13.76
CA THR A 93 -0.30 -1.52 -12.98
C THR A 93 -0.52 -2.94 -12.52
N ASP A 94 -0.31 -3.20 -11.24
CA ASP A 94 -0.67 -4.44 -10.59
C ASP A 94 -2.21 -4.61 -10.61
N ASN A 95 -2.81 -4.40 -11.80
CA ASN A 95 -4.10 -4.94 -12.17
C ASN A 95 -4.02 -6.47 -12.37
N ASN A 96 -2.81 -7.02 -12.31
CA ASN A 96 -2.46 -8.42 -12.20
C ASN A 96 -1.80 -8.74 -10.84
N THR A 97 -2.21 -8.12 -9.72
CA THR A 97 -2.32 -8.96 -8.54
C THR A 97 -3.18 -10.13 -9.00
N PRO A 98 -2.67 -11.37 -9.06
CA PRO A 98 -3.56 -12.48 -9.26
C PRO A 98 -4.64 -12.25 -8.22
N LYS A 99 -5.86 -11.99 -8.67
CA LYS A 99 -7.01 -12.03 -7.78
C LYS A 99 -6.97 -13.47 -7.32
N TYR A 100 -6.32 -13.70 -6.18
CA TYR A 100 -6.47 -14.94 -5.47
C TYR A 100 -7.94 -14.95 -5.11
N PHE A 101 -8.74 -15.51 -6.03
CA PHE A 101 -10.08 -15.89 -5.68
C PHE A 101 -9.88 -16.94 -4.62
N LEU A 102 -10.05 -16.53 -3.36
CA LEU A 102 -10.20 -17.47 -2.27
C LEU A 102 -11.32 -18.39 -2.71
N LYS A 103 -10.93 -19.60 -3.15
CA LYS A 103 -11.91 -20.63 -3.48
C LYS A 103 -12.47 -21.07 -2.12
N LEU A 104 -13.64 -20.57 -1.81
CA LEU A 104 -14.36 -20.99 -0.63
C LEU A 104 -14.63 -22.49 -0.73
N PRO A 105 -14.69 -23.23 0.39
CA PRO A 105 -15.08 -24.63 0.38
C PRO A 105 -16.41 -24.81 -0.35
N GLU A 106 -16.58 -25.94 -1.04
CA GLU A 106 -17.81 -26.22 -1.78
C GLU A 106 -19.06 -26.21 -0.89
N GLU A 107 -18.86 -26.53 0.38
CA GLU A 107 -19.89 -26.57 1.43
C GLU A 107 -20.16 -25.21 2.08
N PHE A 108 -19.50 -24.14 1.61
CA PHE A 108 -19.70 -22.82 2.20
C PHE A 108 -21.11 -22.31 1.96
N ILE A 109 -21.83 -22.04 3.05
CA ILE A 109 -23.19 -21.49 3.02
C ILE A 109 -23.15 -20.08 3.60
N PRO A 110 -23.42 -19.03 2.79
CA PRO A 110 -23.46 -17.66 3.29
C PRO A 110 -24.65 -17.44 4.22
N LEU A 111 -24.42 -16.89 5.42
CA LEU A 111 -25.48 -16.68 6.43
C LEU A 111 -26.57 -15.69 6.00
N LYS A 112 -26.33 -14.87 4.96
CA LYS A 112 -27.35 -13.99 4.38
C LYS A 112 -28.49 -14.75 3.66
N GLU A 113 -28.22 -15.98 3.20
CA GLU A 113 -29.14 -16.79 2.35
C GLU A 113 -29.79 -17.93 3.10
N VAL A 114 -29.46 -18.09 4.40
CA VAL A 114 -29.91 -19.26 5.15
C VAL A 114 -31.32 -19.13 5.69
N ASN A 115 -32.07 -20.25 5.64
CA ASN A 115 -33.38 -20.33 6.25
C ASN A 115 -33.24 -20.34 7.80
N LYS A 116 -34.07 -19.55 8.49
CA LYS A 116 -34.09 -19.45 9.96
C LYS A 116 -34.39 -20.79 10.69
N SER A 117 -34.90 -21.76 9.97
CA SER A 117 -35.15 -23.11 10.50
C SER A 117 -33.87 -23.98 10.58
N ASP A 118 -32.79 -23.60 9.90
CA ASP A 118 -31.53 -24.36 9.94
C ASP A 118 -30.85 -24.20 11.29
N ILE A 119 -30.68 -25.35 12.00
CA ILE A 119 -30.09 -25.41 13.32
C ILE A 119 -28.65 -24.94 13.32
N MET A 120 -27.85 -25.32 12.32
CA MET A 120 -26.45 -24.93 12.20
C MET A 120 -26.30 -23.41 11.96
N ALA A 121 -27.15 -22.85 11.14
CA ALA A 121 -27.19 -21.41 10.93
C ALA A 121 -27.53 -20.63 12.20
N ARG A 122 -28.47 -21.12 13.00
CA ARG A 122 -28.82 -20.50 14.29
C ARG A 122 -27.64 -20.55 15.27
N HIS A 123 -26.91 -21.66 15.32
CA HIS A 123 -25.70 -21.76 16.13
C HIS A 123 -24.62 -20.79 15.66
N ALA A 124 -24.37 -20.70 14.35
CA ALA A 124 -23.42 -19.77 13.79
C ALA A 124 -23.78 -18.32 14.10
N LEU A 125 -25.06 -17.94 13.94
CA LEU A 125 -25.54 -16.60 14.28
C LEU A 125 -25.40 -16.29 15.77
N ALA A 126 -25.73 -17.23 16.66
CA ALA A 126 -25.57 -17.07 18.11
C ALA A 126 -24.07 -16.87 18.47
N TYR A 127 -23.19 -17.64 17.88
CA TYR A 127 -21.74 -17.52 18.07
C TYR A 127 -21.22 -16.15 17.63
N LEU A 128 -21.65 -15.65 16.47
CA LEU A 128 -21.24 -14.34 15.95
C LEU A 128 -21.79 -13.19 16.82
N SER A 129 -23.06 -13.31 17.24
CA SER A 129 -23.71 -12.34 18.13
C SER A 129 -22.98 -12.22 19.48
N ALA A 130 -22.56 -13.35 20.06
CA ALA A 130 -21.77 -13.37 21.31
C ALA A 130 -20.40 -12.65 21.15
N ARG A 131 -19.93 -12.43 19.92
CA ARG A 131 -18.69 -11.70 19.59
C ARG A 131 -18.93 -10.29 19.08
N ASN A 132 -20.13 -9.75 19.24
CA ASN A 132 -20.55 -8.42 18.76
C ASN A 132 -20.46 -8.26 17.24
N ILE A 133 -20.57 -9.34 16.48
CA ILE A 133 -20.67 -9.31 15.02
C ILE A 133 -22.15 -9.23 14.65
N ASP A 134 -22.55 -8.12 14.07
CA ASP A 134 -23.96 -7.86 13.77
C ASP A 134 -24.33 -8.30 12.33
N LYS A 135 -25.62 -8.14 12.00
CA LYS A 135 -26.15 -8.47 10.68
C LYS A 135 -25.49 -7.66 9.56
N LYS A 136 -25.08 -6.41 9.85
CA LYS A 136 -24.44 -5.54 8.85
C LYS A 136 -23.05 -6.09 8.52
N ASP A 137 -22.32 -6.57 9.54
CA ASP A 137 -21.02 -7.19 9.35
C ASP A 137 -21.14 -8.49 8.54
N ILE A 138 -22.14 -9.32 8.84
CA ILE A 138 -22.41 -10.56 8.10
C ILE A 138 -22.65 -10.27 6.62
N LEU A 139 -23.43 -9.25 6.30
CA LEU A 139 -23.69 -8.85 4.92
C LEU A 139 -22.46 -8.25 4.26
N LYS A 140 -21.75 -7.34 4.96
CA LYS A 140 -20.58 -6.62 4.43
C LYS A 140 -19.43 -7.55 4.08
N TYR A 141 -19.16 -8.53 4.93
CA TYR A 141 -18.03 -9.45 4.79
C TYR A 141 -18.42 -10.81 4.19
N ASN A 142 -19.68 -10.99 3.80
CA ASN A 142 -20.21 -12.24 3.27
C ASN A 142 -19.86 -13.44 4.15
N ILE A 143 -20.10 -13.31 5.48
CA ILE A 143 -19.79 -14.36 6.45
C ILE A 143 -20.72 -15.53 6.26
N GLY A 144 -20.17 -16.75 6.32
CA GLY A 144 -20.90 -17.99 6.18
C GLY A 144 -20.34 -19.09 7.09
N TYR A 145 -20.80 -20.29 6.91
CA TYR A 145 -20.34 -21.47 7.63
C TYR A 145 -20.26 -22.68 6.70
N CYS A 146 -19.50 -23.68 7.11
CA CYS A 146 -19.46 -24.99 6.47
C CYS A 146 -20.10 -26.01 7.42
N LYS A 147 -20.90 -26.94 6.89
CA LYS A 147 -21.59 -27.97 7.70
C LYS A 147 -20.62 -28.99 8.28
N GLU A 148 -19.64 -29.38 7.46
CA GLU A 148 -18.54 -30.25 7.86
C GLU A 148 -17.33 -29.35 8.07
N GLY A 149 -17.01 -29.05 9.33
CA GLY A 149 -15.82 -28.28 9.65
C GLY A 149 -14.55 -29.05 9.33
N LEU A 150 -13.45 -28.34 9.01
CA LEU A 150 -12.10 -28.89 8.88
C LEU A 150 -11.63 -29.48 10.20
#